data_ea04fec62375f362c9eaffa4354f356a
#
_entry.id   ea04fec62375f362c9eaffa4354f356a
#
_cell.length_a   1.000
_cell.length_b   1.000
_cell.length_c   1.000
_cell.angle_alpha   90.00
_cell.angle_beta   90.00
_cell.angle_gamma   90.00
#
_symmetry.space_group_name_H-M   'P 1'
#
loop_
_entity.id
_entity.type
_entity.pdbx_description
1 polymer ?
#
loop_
_entity_poly.entity_id
_entity_poly.type
_entity_poly.pdbx_seq_one_letter_code
_entity_poly.pdbx_strand_id
1 'polypeptide(L)'
;MSGLPQISEAEFEVMKIVWKHAPISTNEITDKLLQTTSWSPKTIQTLIKRLVTKGVLTYEKQSRVFVYTPVVKESEYIGQESNSFLERYYDGDITAMLSAYIENERLSETEIDTLRSLLSKRSKKGGN
;
A
#
# COMPACT_ATOMS: atom_id res chain seq x y z
N MET A 1 -19.28 -9.69 -3.13
CA MET A 1 -18.29 -9.84 -2.63
C MET A 1 -17.65 -8.82 -2.06
N SER A 2 -17.08 -8.96 -1.20
CA SER A 2 -16.63 -7.86 -0.57
C SER A 2 -15.22 -7.73 -0.76
N GLY A 3 -14.78 -6.86 -1.49
CA GLY A 3 -13.42 -6.43 -1.52
C GLY A 3 -13.21 -5.38 -0.47
N LEU A 4 -11.96 -5.03 -0.27
CA LEU A 4 -11.63 -3.91 0.59
C LEU A 4 -12.02 -2.62 -0.13
N PRO A 5 -12.26 -1.54 0.63
CA PRO A 5 -12.61 -0.27 0.01
C PRO A 5 -11.53 0.21 -0.94
N GLN A 6 -11.97 0.81 -2.04
CA GLN A 6 -11.04 1.34 -3.03
C GLN A 6 -10.54 2.70 -2.58
N ILE A 7 -9.25 2.91 -2.57
CA ILE A 7 -8.70 4.20 -2.20
C ILE A 7 -7.94 4.78 -3.38
N SER A 8 -7.93 6.12 -3.47
CA SER A 8 -7.28 6.82 -4.56
C SER A 8 -5.77 6.84 -4.35
N GLU A 9 -5.02 7.25 -5.37
CA GLU A 9 -3.57 7.39 -5.24
C GLU A 9 -3.20 8.36 -4.12
N ALA A 10 -3.92 9.47 -4.04
CA ALA A 10 -3.64 10.45 -2.99
C ALA A 10 -3.96 9.88 -1.61
N GLU A 11 -5.08 9.18 -1.49
CA GLU A 11 -5.44 8.54 -0.23
C GLU A 11 -4.42 7.49 0.17
N PHE A 12 -3.87 6.78 -0.82
CA PHE A 12 -2.85 5.78 -0.55
C PHE A 12 -1.59 6.40 0.05
N GLU A 13 -1.23 7.61 -0.39
CA GLU A 13 -0.08 8.31 0.19
C GLU A 13 -0.28 8.57 1.67
N VAL A 14 -1.51 8.93 2.06
CA VAL A 14 -1.84 9.11 3.48
C VAL A 14 -1.73 7.78 4.20
N MET A 15 -2.27 6.72 3.62
CA MET A 15 -2.24 5.41 4.26
C MET A 15 -0.83 4.88 4.45
N LYS A 16 0.08 5.16 3.53
CA LYS A 16 1.48 4.74 3.69
C LYS A 16 2.08 5.31 4.98
N ILE A 17 1.76 6.56 5.26
CA ILE A 17 2.23 7.21 6.49
C ILE A 17 1.61 6.55 7.71
N VAL A 18 0.30 6.31 7.67
CA VAL A 18 -0.40 5.72 8.80
C VAL A 18 0.08 4.28 9.04
N TRP A 19 0.20 3.49 7.99
CA TRP A 19 0.68 2.10 8.17
C TRP A 19 2.06 2.06 8.80
N LYS A 20 2.90 3.02 8.46
CA LYS A 20 4.28 3.02 8.96
C LYS A 20 4.40 3.52 10.39
N HIS A 21 3.54 4.46 10.78
CA HIS A 21 3.72 5.18 12.04
C HIS A 21 2.56 5.07 13.03
N ALA A 22 1.52 4.33 12.72
CA ALA A 22 0.35 4.26 13.60
C ALA A 22 0.70 3.79 15.01
N PRO A 23 0.02 4.30 16.02
CA PRO A 23 -0.99 5.35 15.95
C PRO A 23 -0.35 6.72 15.71
N ILE A 24 -1.03 7.57 14.95
CA ILE A 24 -0.43 8.83 14.53
C ILE A 24 -1.48 9.93 14.48
N SER A 25 -1.10 11.15 14.92
CA SER A 25 -2.03 12.27 14.99
C SER A 25 -2.19 12.98 13.66
N THR A 26 -3.24 13.80 13.56
CA THR A 26 -3.48 14.62 12.38
C THR A 26 -2.27 15.48 12.04
N ASN A 27 -1.69 16.12 13.04
CA ASN A 27 -0.55 17.01 12.83
C ASN A 27 0.68 16.27 12.34
N GLU A 28 0.92 15.10 12.88
CA GLU A 28 2.07 14.29 12.45
C GLU A 28 1.91 13.80 11.02
N ILE A 29 0.70 13.38 10.64
CA ILE A 29 0.43 12.97 9.26
C ILE A 29 0.67 14.16 8.34
N THR A 30 0.13 15.32 8.72
CA THR A 30 0.24 16.52 7.92
C THR A 30 1.69 16.93 7.74
N ASP A 31 2.46 16.95 8.84
CA ASP A 31 3.86 17.36 8.77
C ASP A 31 4.67 16.46 7.82
N LYS A 32 4.44 15.16 7.89
CA LYS A 32 5.17 14.24 7.04
C LYS A 32 4.81 14.41 5.57
N LEU A 33 3.54 14.62 5.27
CA LEU A 33 3.11 14.78 3.88
C LEU A 33 3.52 16.14 3.30
N LEU A 34 3.60 17.16 4.12
CA LEU A 34 4.08 18.46 3.66
C LEU A 34 5.53 18.41 3.22
N GLN A 35 6.30 17.45 3.73
CA GLN A 35 7.70 17.30 3.33
C GLN A 35 7.86 16.64 1.96
N THR A 36 6.87 15.87 1.53
CA THR A 36 7.00 15.07 0.32
C THR A 36 6.00 15.43 -0.77
N THR A 37 5.03 16.29 -0.47
CA THR A 37 4.02 16.68 -1.46
C THR A 37 3.87 18.19 -1.48
N SER A 38 3.14 18.69 -2.48
CA SER A 38 2.82 20.10 -2.55
C SER A 38 1.40 20.38 -2.03
N TRP A 39 0.81 19.40 -1.36
CA TRP A 39 -0.55 19.53 -0.85
C TRP A 39 -0.62 20.52 0.32
N SER A 40 -1.79 21.16 0.45
CA SER A 40 -2.05 22.01 1.59
C SER A 40 -2.53 21.17 2.78
N PRO A 41 -2.41 21.69 4.00
CA PRO A 41 -2.96 20.98 5.15
C PRO A 41 -4.45 20.66 5.00
N LYS A 42 -5.20 21.55 4.36
CA LYS A 42 -6.62 21.34 4.14
C LYS A 42 -6.87 20.13 3.24
N THR A 43 -6.07 19.99 2.19
CA THR A 43 -6.18 18.85 1.29
C THR A 43 -5.90 17.56 2.06
N ILE A 44 -4.87 17.57 2.89
CA ILE A 44 -4.51 16.39 3.68
C ILE A 44 -5.64 16.01 4.62
N GLN A 45 -6.23 17.00 5.30
CA GLN A 45 -7.35 16.74 6.20
C GLN A 45 -8.54 16.16 5.47
N THR A 46 -8.80 16.63 4.25
CA THR A 46 -9.89 16.08 3.43
C THR A 46 -9.65 14.62 3.09
N LEU A 47 -8.41 14.28 2.75
CA LEU A 47 -8.06 12.90 2.43
C LEU A 47 -8.21 12.00 3.65
N ILE A 48 -7.79 12.48 4.82
CA ILE A 48 -7.95 11.72 6.07
C ILE A 48 -9.43 11.46 6.34
N LYS A 49 -10.27 12.49 6.19
CA LYS A 49 -11.70 12.34 6.40
C LYS A 49 -12.32 11.32 5.46
N ARG A 50 -11.91 11.33 4.20
CA ARG A 50 -12.41 10.36 3.23
C ARG A 50 -12.05 8.94 3.61
N LEU A 51 -10.83 8.74 4.11
CA LEU A 51 -10.38 7.42 4.54
C LEU A 51 -11.19 6.92 5.73
N VAL A 52 -11.53 7.82 6.65
CA VAL A 52 -12.38 7.46 7.78
C VAL A 52 -13.77 7.08 7.27
N THR A 53 -14.32 7.88 6.37
CA THR A 53 -15.64 7.60 5.80
C THR A 53 -15.68 6.26 5.07
N LYS A 54 -14.60 5.91 4.39
CA LYS A 54 -14.51 4.65 3.67
C LYS A 54 -14.28 3.45 4.60
N GLY A 55 -14.02 3.70 5.86
CA GLY A 55 -13.79 2.63 6.83
C GLY A 55 -12.39 2.07 6.82
N VAL A 56 -11.45 2.77 6.19
CA VAL A 56 -10.05 2.33 6.11
C VAL A 56 -9.26 2.80 7.31
N LEU A 57 -9.64 3.96 7.85
CA LEU A 57 -9.03 4.53 9.05
C LEU A 57 -10.05 4.63 10.16
N THR A 58 -9.59 4.44 11.39
CA THR A 58 -10.38 4.77 12.57
C THR A 58 -9.56 5.74 13.41
N TYR A 59 -10.19 6.36 14.39
CA TYR A 59 -9.49 7.31 15.23
C TYR A 59 -10.06 7.34 16.64
N GLU A 60 -9.22 7.84 17.54
CA GLU A 60 -9.62 8.13 18.90
C GLU A 60 -9.24 9.57 19.20
N LYS A 61 -10.07 10.24 19.98
CA LYS A 61 -9.72 11.58 20.41
C LYS A 61 -9.02 11.46 21.75
N GLN A 62 -7.75 11.82 21.80
CA GLN A 62 -6.95 11.80 23.01
C GLN A 62 -6.68 13.23 23.41
N SER A 63 -7.29 13.68 24.48
CA SER A 63 -7.29 15.10 24.88
C SER A 63 -7.91 15.93 23.76
N ARG A 64 -7.12 16.75 23.08
CA ARG A 64 -7.63 17.59 21.99
C ARG A 64 -7.13 17.12 20.63
N VAL A 65 -6.54 15.93 20.59
CA VAL A 65 -5.88 15.45 19.40
C VAL A 65 -6.55 14.19 18.89
N PHE A 66 -6.78 14.13 17.58
CA PHE A 66 -7.27 12.90 16.96
C PHE A 66 -6.06 12.05 16.58
N VAL A 67 -6.12 10.78 16.95
CA VAL A 67 -5.04 9.83 16.69
C VAL A 67 -5.62 8.70 15.85
N TYR A 68 -4.98 8.40 14.73
CA TYR A 68 -5.48 7.48 13.72
C TYR A 68 -4.77 6.14 13.72
N THR A 69 -5.56 5.10 13.42
CA THR A 69 -5.05 3.74 13.29
C THR A 69 -5.68 3.12 12.05
N PRO A 70 -4.96 2.28 11.31
CA PRO A 70 -5.56 1.66 10.14
C PRO A 70 -6.50 0.54 10.53
N VAL A 71 -7.63 0.43 9.83
CA VAL A 71 -8.56 -0.68 10.00
C VAL A 71 -8.14 -1.84 9.11
N VAL A 72 -7.60 -1.53 7.93
CA VAL A 72 -7.18 -2.51 6.94
C VAL A 72 -5.66 -2.63 7.00
N LYS A 73 -5.14 -3.83 7.04
CA LYS A 73 -3.69 -4.03 7.06
C LYS A 73 -3.08 -3.72 5.71
N GLU A 74 -1.88 -3.17 5.72
CA GLU A 74 -1.16 -2.84 4.49
C GLU A 74 -1.02 -4.06 3.59
N SER A 75 -0.63 -5.20 4.15
CA SER A 75 -0.44 -6.41 3.36
C SER A 75 -1.73 -6.88 2.71
N GLU A 76 -2.85 -6.71 3.40
CA GLU A 76 -4.15 -7.09 2.84
C GLU A 76 -4.52 -6.20 1.67
N TYR A 77 -4.34 -4.89 1.85
CA TYR A 77 -4.70 -3.96 0.78
C TYR A 77 -3.81 -4.14 -0.44
N ILE A 78 -2.51 -4.22 -0.23
CA ILE A 78 -1.56 -4.38 -1.33
C ILE A 78 -1.77 -5.71 -2.03
N GLY A 79 -2.06 -6.77 -1.26
CA GLY A 79 -2.35 -8.08 -1.84
C GLY A 79 -3.56 -8.05 -2.75
N GLN A 80 -4.63 -7.38 -2.32
CA GLN A 80 -5.81 -7.26 -3.14
C GLN A 80 -5.54 -6.48 -4.42
N GLU A 81 -4.81 -5.36 -4.30
CA GLU A 81 -4.49 -4.55 -5.47
C GLU A 81 -3.56 -5.28 -6.44
N SER A 82 -2.61 -6.04 -5.90
CA SER A 82 -1.72 -6.83 -6.74
C SER A 82 -2.48 -7.90 -7.51
N ASN A 83 -3.40 -8.58 -6.84
CA ASN A 83 -4.23 -9.59 -7.49
C ASN A 83 -5.13 -8.97 -8.56
N SER A 84 -5.72 -7.82 -8.27
CA SER A 84 -6.56 -7.14 -9.25
C SER A 84 -5.76 -6.72 -10.47
N PHE A 85 -4.55 -6.21 -10.25
CA PHE A 85 -3.67 -5.80 -11.33
C PHE A 85 -3.32 -7.01 -12.21
N LEU A 86 -2.93 -8.09 -11.56
CA LEU A 86 -2.54 -9.31 -12.27
C LEU A 86 -3.70 -9.86 -13.10
N GLU A 87 -4.90 -9.92 -12.51
CA GLU A 87 -6.07 -10.40 -13.23
C GLU A 87 -6.42 -9.50 -14.40
N ARG A 88 -6.40 -8.19 -14.17
CA ARG A 88 -6.84 -7.25 -15.19
C ARG A 88 -5.88 -7.19 -16.39
N TYR A 89 -4.59 -7.15 -16.11
CA TYR A 89 -3.61 -6.90 -17.16
C TYR A 89 -2.89 -8.13 -17.68
N TYR A 90 -2.91 -9.21 -16.93
CA TYR A 90 -2.18 -10.42 -17.30
C TYR A 90 -3.02 -11.69 -17.14
N ASP A 91 -4.33 -11.54 -17.03
CA ASP A 91 -5.26 -12.67 -16.91
C ASP A 91 -4.85 -13.66 -15.81
N GLY A 92 -4.28 -13.15 -14.74
CA GLY A 92 -3.86 -13.97 -13.61
C GLY A 92 -2.54 -14.69 -13.81
N ASP A 93 -1.85 -14.42 -14.91
CA ASP A 93 -0.61 -15.14 -15.25
C ASP A 93 0.61 -14.37 -14.76
N ILE A 94 1.11 -14.76 -13.59
CA ILE A 94 2.28 -14.11 -12.98
C ILE A 94 3.53 -14.30 -13.83
N THR A 95 3.65 -15.44 -14.52
CA THR A 95 4.79 -15.69 -15.38
C THR A 95 4.82 -14.70 -16.55
N ALA A 96 3.64 -14.40 -17.11
CA ALA A 96 3.54 -13.43 -18.19
C ALA A 96 3.97 -12.05 -17.71
N MET A 97 3.55 -11.67 -16.49
CA MET A 97 3.93 -10.38 -15.95
C MET A 97 5.44 -10.28 -15.76
N LEU A 98 6.03 -11.29 -15.13
CA LEU A 98 7.48 -11.28 -14.89
C LEU A 98 8.27 -11.30 -16.19
N SER A 99 7.80 -12.05 -17.18
CA SER A 99 8.45 -12.08 -18.49
C SER A 99 8.46 -10.70 -19.12
N ALA A 100 7.34 -10.00 -19.05
CA ALA A 100 7.25 -8.66 -19.61
C ALA A 100 8.24 -7.70 -18.91
N TYR A 101 8.36 -7.80 -17.60
CA TYR A 101 9.28 -6.96 -16.85
C TYR A 101 10.73 -7.27 -17.22
N ILE A 102 11.06 -8.54 -17.39
CA ILE A 102 12.41 -8.95 -17.73
C ILE A 102 12.75 -8.50 -19.15
N GLU A 103 11.83 -8.71 -20.10
CA GLU A 103 12.06 -8.36 -21.49
C GLU A 103 12.21 -6.85 -21.69
N ASN A 104 11.55 -6.06 -20.87
CA ASN A 104 11.65 -4.61 -20.97
C ASN A 104 12.75 -4.04 -20.08
N GLU A 105 13.61 -4.91 -19.57
CA GLU A 105 14.76 -4.52 -18.76
C GLU A 105 14.36 -3.69 -17.55
N ARG A 106 13.23 -4.04 -16.95
CA ARG A 106 12.77 -3.34 -15.75
C ARG A 106 13.29 -3.94 -14.47
N LEU A 107 14.00 -5.06 -14.58
CA LEU A 107 14.64 -5.70 -13.45
C LEU A 107 16.15 -5.62 -13.60
N SER A 108 16.82 -5.20 -12.53
CA SER A 108 18.27 -5.18 -12.50
C SER A 108 18.79 -6.61 -12.28
N GLU A 109 20.08 -6.81 -12.53
CA GLU A 109 20.69 -8.11 -12.28
C GLU A 109 20.58 -8.50 -10.81
N THR A 110 20.75 -7.52 -9.93
CA THR A 110 20.61 -7.77 -8.50
C THR A 110 19.20 -8.25 -8.16
N GLU A 111 18.20 -7.60 -8.75
CA GLU A 111 16.82 -7.99 -8.52
C GLU A 111 16.53 -9.39 -9.06
N ILE A 112 17.06 -9.72 -10.22
CA ILE A 112 16.90 -11.05 -10.80
C ILE A 112 17.52 -12.10 -9.89
N ASP A 113 18.72 -11.82 -9.38
CA ASP A 113 19.38 -12.74 -8.47
C ASP A 113 18.60 -12.94 -7.18
N THR A 114 18.04 -11.87 -6.66
CA THR A 114 17.20 -11.94 -5.47
C THR A 114 15.96 -12.80 -5.73
N LEU A 115 15.31 -12.59 -6.88
CA LEU A 115 14.15 -13.40 -7.25
C LEU A 115 14.53 -14.88 -7.40
N ARG A 116 15.66 -15.14 -8.01
CA ARG A 116 16.13 -16.51 -8.17
C ARG A 116 16.31 -17.19 -6.82
N SER A 117 16.88 -16.46 -5.86
CA SER A 117 17.07 -16.97 -4.51
C SER A 117 15.75 -17.24 -3.81
N LEU A 118 14.79 -16.33 -3.95
CA LEU A 118 13.48 -16.49 -3.34
C LEU A 118 12.74 -17.70 -3.91
N LEU A 119 12.82 -17.87 -5.22
CA LEU A 119 12.17 -19.00 -5.89
C LEU A 119 12.80 -20.32 -5.46
N SER A 120 14.12 -20.37 -5.35
CA SER A 120 14.82 -21.55 -4.88
C SER A 120 14.43 -21.91 -3.47
N LYS A 121 14.37 -20.92 -2.61
CA LYS A 121 14.02 -21.11 -1.22
C LYS A 121 12.60 -21.66 -1.11
N ARG A 122 11.69 -21.09 -1.87
CA ARG A 122 10.30 -21.52 -1.86
C ARG A 122 10.16 -22.94 -2.38
N SER A 123 10.89 -23.25 -3.45
CA SER A 123 10.88 -24.57 -4.05
C SER A 123 11.36 -25.64 -3.07
N LYS A 124 12.45 -25.37 -2.37
CA LYS A 124 12.96 -26.29 -1.37
C LYS A 124 11.96 -26.52 -0.25
N LYS A 125 11.34 -25.44 0.21
CA LYS A 125 10.42 -25.51 1.30
C LYS A 125 9.12 -26.19 0.93
N GLY A 126 8.62 -25.89 -0.26
CA GLY A 126 7.34 -26.43 -0.69
C GLY A 126 7.45 -27.76 -1.36
N GLY A 127 8.61 -28.07 -1.84
CA GLY A 127 8.76 -29.27 -2.63
C GLY A 127 8.76 -30.53 -1.84
N ASN A 128 8.89 -30.50 -0.88
CA ASN A 128 8.86 -31.60 -0.17
C ASN A 128 8.91 -32.66 -0.78
#